data_3f3295b06253b15ce304e16aae767abd
#
_entry.id   3f3295b06253b15ce304e16aae767abd
#
_cell.length_a   1.000
_cell.length_b   1.000
_cell.length_c   1.000
_cell.angle_alpha   90.00
_cell.angle_beta   90.00
_cell.angle_gamma   90.00
#
_symmetry.space_group_name_H-M   'P 1'
#
loop_
_entity.id
_entity.type
_entity.pdbx_description
1 polymer ?
#
loop_
_entity_poly.entity_id
_entity_poly.type
_entity_poly.pdbx_seq_one_letter_code
_entity_poly.pdbx_strand_id
1 'polypeptide(L)'
;MAVPRPGVQERILLHLSDYSDYSNSVEVPFALSQMGIANAVAIARSNVPRAISGLKDQGLLIERQAHVHGVTRKRKSYFLTETGNSAAEETWTKLKEYPIRCIMGEEESVSTTLGSIQDLLPFQMRPVDVIRYMDGNGVLDVRLLSAELVERDLSKHVEKQLMTSLSDLPRIRHFFGRTHEMDNVMNLLDARSTTLLIPGIAGIGKTTMAAKLIENYMHRRNLLYHRCQEKDSSRSFFESIADWMASMGESIFADYIAATPMPNPAEAAEILFDGLEKASSLIVIDDYHKVSDEILHKTIQSLALSLIDSEGDIGLVLFSRSFRPVVPLKNAEGKIASLVLPLEGLDQDAAKKLLDKMEGIENEQWLHIHSLSRGHPLVLELINRGASAGGFHETLERYVNVEIFSKLSAEQKRLLGSLSVYRDAVPLEALTEQGLNVDVLDSLVETGLARQADSDMYDVHDLIREFLLQNLDAQTKSELHQKCVVWYEKQSTE
;
A
#
# COMPACT_ATOMS: atom_id res chain seq x y z
N MET A 1 -24.96 -35.12 26.35
CA MET A 1 -25.09 -34.65 24.96
C MET A 1 -24.52 -33.24 24.91
N ALA A 2 -23.64 -32.94 23.98
CA ALA A 2 -23.16 -31.56 23.82
C ALA A 2 -24.34 -30.67 23.38
N VAL A 3 -24.58 -29.57 24.10
CA VAL A 3 -25.61 -28.59 23.71
C VAL A 3 -25.13 -27.88 22.43
N PRO A 4 -25.93 -27.83 21.37
CA PRO A 4 -25.50 -27.20 20.14
C PRO A 4 -25.25 -25.70 20.34
N ARG A 5 -24.19 -25.19 19.74
CA ARG A 5 -23.82 -23.75 19.76
C ARG A 5 -25.00 -22.90 19.26
N PRO A 6 -25.30 -21.74 19.89
CA PRO A 6 -26.37 -20.84 19.45
C PRO A 6 -26.27 -20.51 17.95
N GLY A 7 -27.40 -20.52 17.26
CA GLY A 7 -27.49 -20.29 15.83
C GLY A 7 -27.04 -18.89 15.43
N VAL A 8 -26.68 -18.69 14.16
CA VAL A 8 -26.22 -17.38 13.65
C VAL A 8 -27.30 -16.30 13.86
N GLN A 9 -28.55 -16.60 13.55
CA GLN A 9 -29.66 -15.63 13.71
C GLN A 9 -29.91 -15.27 15.18
N GLU A 10 -29.81 -16.24 16.08
CA GLU A 10 -29.92 -16.00 17.54
C GLU A 10 -28.81 -15.08 18.04
N ARG A 11 -27.58 -15.28 17.57
CA ARG A 11 -26.43 -14.41 17.91
C ARG A 11 -26.60 -12.99 17.35
N ILE A 12 -27.16 -12.85 16.13
CA ILE A 12 -27.45 -11.54 15.54
C ILE A 12 -28.51 -10.80 16.35
N LEU A 13 -29.59 -11.49 16.76
CA LEU A 13 -30.64 -10.89 17.62
C LEU A 13 -30.07 -10.41 18.95
N LEU A 14 -29.26 -11.22 19.63
CA LEU A 14 -28.57 -10.85 20.87
C LEU A 14 -27.61 -9.67 20.68
N HIS A 15 -26.90 -9.64 19.55
CA HIS A 15 -25.96 -8.55 19.27
C HIS A 15 -26.71 -7.22 19.06
N LEU A 16 -27.76 -7.25 18.27
CA LEU A 16 -28.48 -6.03 17.91
C LEU A 16 -29.36 -5.50 19.05
N SER A 17 -29.79 -6.35 20.01
CA SER A 17 -30.55 -5.90 21.17
C SER A 17 -29.75 -4.96 22.08
N ASP A 18 -28.43 -5.10 22.13
CA ASP A 18 -27.55 -4.19 22.89
C ASP A 18 -27.51 -2.76 22.30
N TYR A 19 -28.06 -2.57 21.11
CA TYR A 19 -28.06 -1.28 20.36
C TYR A 19 -29.48 -0.78 20.04
N SER A 20 -30.51 -1.22 20.75
CA SER A 20 -31.92 -0.82 20.54
C SER A 20 -32.14 0.69 20.64
N ASP A 21 -31.37 1.39 21.49
CA ASP A 21 -31.45 2.83 21.69
C ASP A 21 -31.06 3.65 20.44
N TYR A 22 -30.34 3.05 19.51
CA TYR A 22 -29.90 3.71 18.28
C TYR A 22 -30.91 3.62 17.13
N SER A 23 -32.10 3.03 17.35
CA SER A 23 -33.11 2.82 16.30
C SER A 23 -33.52 4.10 15.59
N ASN A 24 -33.53 5.25 16.27
CA ASN A 24 -33.88 6.57 15.76
C ASN A 24 -32.70 7.52 15.59
N SER A 25 -31.48 7.08 15.87
CA SER A 25 -30.29 7.94 15.80
C SER A 25 -29.85 8.19 14.36
N VAL A 26 -29.37 9.42 14.08
CA VAL A 26 -28.81 9.80 12.77
C VAL A 26 -27.44 9.18 12.58
N GLU A 27 -26.68 9.10 13.66
CA GLU A 27 -25.35 8.52 13.74
C GLU A 27 -25.39 7.27 14.62
N VAL A 28 -24.77 6.18 14.14
CA VAL A 28 -24.89 4.87 14.74
C VAL A 28 -23.54 4.20 14.93
N PRO A 29 -23.37 3.31 15.95
CA PRO A 29 -22.17 2.53 16.10
C PRO A 29 -21.86 1.62 14.91
N PHE A 30 -20.58 1.39 14.65
CA PHE A 30 -20.10 0.46 13.61
C PHE A 30 -20.68 -0.95 13.80
N ALA A 31 -20.93 -1.35 15.04
CA ALA A 31 -21.55 -2.61 15.41
C ALA A 31 -22.87 -2.93 14.67
N LEU A 32 -23.61 -1.92 14.22
CA LEU A 32 -24.86 -2.06 13.49
C LEU A 32 -24.66 -2.25 11.99
N SER A 33 -23.44 -2.14 11.45
CA SER A 33 -23.11 -2.41 10.06
C SER A 33 -23.00 -3.91 9.77
N GLN A 34 -23.02 -4.31 8.49
CA GLN A 34 -22.78 -5.71 8.10
C GLN A 34 -21.48 -6.27 8.69
N MET A 35 -20.43 -5.45 8.67
CA MET A 35 -19.11 -5.83 9.17
C MET A 35 -19.12 -5.97 10.69
N GLY A 36 -19.69 -4.99 11.39
CA GLY A 36 -19.80 -5.04 12.84
C GLY A 36 -20.60 -6.28 13.33
N ILE A 37 -21.69 -6.62 12.61
CA ILE A 37 -22.43 -7.84 12.86
C ILE A 37 -21.60 -9.09 12.60
N ALA A 38 -20.88 -9.14 11.44
CA ALA A 38 -20.02 -10.27 11.11
C ALA A 38 -19.00 -10.57 12.22
N ASN A 39 -18.35 -9.50 12.70
CA ASN A 39 -17.37 -9.59 13.78
C ASN A 39 -17.98 -10.04 15.11
N ALA A 40 -19.09 -9.42 15.50
CA ALA A 40 -19.72 -9.74 16.79
C ALA A 40 -20.19 -11.20 16.87
N VAL A 41 -20.75 -11.72 15.77
CA VAL A 41 -21.29 -13.08 15.76
C VAL A 41 -20.32 -14.14 15.23
N ALA A 42 -19.07 -13.74 14.92
CA ALA A 42 -18.00 -14.62 14.41
C ALA A 42 -18.42 -15.44 13.19
N ILE A 43 -18.82 -14.76 12.12
CA ILE A 43 -19.13 -15.37 10.81
C ILE A 43 -18.46 -14.58 9.68
N ALA A 44 -18.20 -15.26 8.56
CA ALA A 44 -17.72 -14.58 7.37
C ALA A 44 -18.74 -13.51 6.92
N ARG A 45 -18.26 -12.32 6.53
CA ARG A 45 -19.11 -11.20 6.05
C ARG A 45 -20.04 -11.64 4.92
N SER A 46 -19.59 -12.51 4.00
CA SER A 46 -20.39 -13.06 2.92
C SER A 46 -21.65 -13.83 3.39
N ASN A 47 -21.66 -14.30 4.63
CA ASN A 47 -22.79 -15.02 5.21
C ASN A 47 -23.81 -14.09 5.89
N VAL A 48 -23.41 -12.85 6.23
CA VAL A 48 -24.26 -11.88 6.91
C VAL A 48 -25.51 -11.51 6.08
N PRO A 49 -25.41 -11.22 4.77
CA PRO A 49 -26.60 -10.90 3.96
C PRO A 49 -27.65 -12.00 3.99
N ARG A 50 -27.23 -13.27 3.93
CA ARG A 50 -28.14 -14.42 3.98
C ARG A 50 -28.82 -14.55 5.34
N ALA A 51 -28.08 -14.38 6.43
CA ALA A 51 -28.64 -14.44 7.78
C ALA A 51 -29.61 -13.28 8.07
N ILE A 52 -29.23 -12.07 7.64
CA ILE A 52 -30.06 -10.86 7.75
C ILE A 52 -31.32 -10.97 6.91
N SER A 53 -31.25 -11.48 5.66
CA SER A 53 -32.42 -11.67 4.82
C SER A 53 -33.48 -12.51 5.52
N GLY A 54 -33.06 -13.64 6.13
CA GLY A 54 -33.97 -14.50 6.87
C GLY A 54 -34.67 -13.80 8.05
N LEU A 55 -33.96 -12.92 8.78
CA LEU A 55 -34.55 -12.13 9.87
C LEU A 55 -35.43 -10.99 9.36
N LYS A 56 -35.09 -10.38 8.22
CA LYS A 56 -35.96 -9.37 7.53
C LYS A 56 -37.22 -9.99 7.03
N ASP A 57 -37.19 -11.15 6.41
CA ASP A 57 -38.35 -11.88 5.90
C ASP A 57 -39.31 -12.25 7.03
N GLN A 58 -38.81 -12.44 8.25
CA GLN A 58 -39.60 -12.64 9.47
C GLN A 58 -40.08 -11.33 10.09
N GLY A 59 -39.74 -10.17 9.54
CA GLY A 59 -40.12 -8.87 10.08
C GLY A 59 -39.40 -8.46 11.36
N LEU A 60 -38.31 -9.14 11.73
CA LEU A 60 -37.55 -8.91 12.96
C LEU A 60 -36.49 -7.80 12.82
N LEU A 61 -36.05 -7.48 11.58
CA LEU A 61 -35.05 -6.48 11.28
C LEU A 61 -35.52 -5.49 10.23
N ILE A 62 -35.06 -4.24 10.37
CA ILE A 62 -35.11 -3.21 9.34
C ILE A 62 -33.70 -2.80 8.91
N GLU A 63 -33.55 -2.45 7.65
CA GLU A 63 -32.32 -1.91 7.06
C GLU A 63 -32.50 -0.42 6.79
N ARG A 64 -31.54 0.40 7.18
CA ARG A 64 -31.53 1.84 6.97
C ARG A 64 -30.13 2.31 6.59
N GLN A 65 -30.03 3.31 5.73
CA GLN A 65 -28.77 4.04 5.49
C GLN A 65 -28.54 5.02 6.63
N ALA A 66 -27.48 4.84 7.39
CA ALA A 66 -27.12 5.70 8.52
C ALA A 66 -25.66 6.14 8.45
N HIS A 67 -25.34 7.26 9.09
CA HIS A 67 -23.96 7.64 9.36
C HIS A 67 -23.41 6.73 10.47
N VAL A 68 -22.36 6.02 10.16
CA VAL A 68 -21.69 5.14 11.14
C VAL A 68 -20.55 5.92 11.77
N HIS A 69 -20.41 5.86 13.11
CA HIS A 69 -19.31 6.52 13.83
C HIS A 69 -17.95 6.19 13.21
N GLY A 70 -17.15 7.23 12.88
CA GLY A 70 -15.85 7.09 12.26
C GLY A 70 -15.88 6.71 10.77
N VAL A 71 -17.03 6.84 10.09
CA VAL A 71 -17.18 6.57 8.65
C VAL A 71 -17.88 7.72 7.97
N THR A 72 -17.24 8.33 6.96
CA THR A 72 -17.74 9.51 6.24
C THR A 72 -18.94 9.23 5.36
N ARG A 73 -19.11 8.00 4.89
CA ARG A 73 -20.23 7.61 4.01
C ARG A 73 -21.33 6.90 4.78
N LYS A 74 -22.59 7.18 4.42
CA LYS A 74 -23.71 6.41 4.92
C LYS A 74 -23.56 4.94 4.55
N ARG A 75 -23.78 4.07 5.52
CA ARG A 75 -23.73 2.61 5.32
C ARG A 75 -25.06 1.97 5.65
N LYS A 76 -25.29 0.80 5.06
CA LYS A 76 -26.39 -0.06 5.46
C LYS A 76 -26.19 -0.48 6.91
N SER A 77 -27.14 -0.07 7.75
CA SER A 77 -27.17 -0.40 9.17
C SER A 77 -28.48 -1.12 9.50
N TYR A 78 -28.44 -2.03 10.44
CA TYR A 78 -29.50 -2.96 10.74
C TYR A 78 -29.99 -2.75 12.17
N PHE A 79 -31.33 -2.71 12.32
CA PHE A 79 -31.98 -2.43 13.60
C PHE A 79 -33.08 -3.45 13.85
N LEU A 80 -33.31 -3.78 15.13
CA LEU A 80 -34.44 -4.59 15.52
C LEU A 80 -35.74 -3.80 15.37
N THR A 81 -36.80 -4.48 14.95
CA THR A 81 -38.19 -3.99 15.08
C THR A 81 -38.67 -4.24 16.51
N GLU A 82 -39.86 -3.76 16.86
CA GLU A 82 -40.51 -4.11 18.15
C GLU A 82 -40.65 -5.63 18.29
N THR A 83 -41.08 -6.31 17.23
CA THR A 83 -41.15 -7.78 17.17
C THR A 83 -39.77 -8.41 17.25
N GLY A 84 -38.75 -7.76 16.67
CA GLY A 84 -37.36 -8.19 16.75
C GLY A 84 -36.79 -8.09 18.17
N ASN A 85 -37.13 -7.03 18.91
CA ASN A 85 -36.74 -6.90 20.33
C ASN A 85 -37.39 -7.99 21.18
N SER A 86 -38.68 -8.25 21.00
CA SER A 86 -39.36 -9.35 21.71
C SER A 86 -38.74 -10.72 21.37
N ALA A 87 -38.40 -10.95 20.09
CA ALA A 87 -37.72 -12.18 19.69
C ALA A 87 -36.29 -12.30 20.29
N ALA A 88 -35.57 -11.17 20.44
CA ALA A 88 -34.28 -11.15 21.11
C ALA A 88 -34.39 -11.48 22.61
N GLU A 89 -35.43 -10.96 23.32
CA GLU A 89 -35.70 -11.28 24.70
C GLU A 89 -36.07 -12.76 24.88
N GLU A 90 -36.90 -13.32 24.00
CA GLU A 90 -37.20 -14.75 24.01
C GLU A 90 -35.94 -15.60 23.78
N THR A 91 -35.11 -15.17 22.83
CA THR A 91 -33.81 -15.82 22.52
C THR A 91 -32.90 -15.78 23.74
N TRP A 92 -32.81 -14.61 24.40
CA TRP A 92 -32.03 -14.47 25.63
C TRP A 92 -32.57 -15.39 26.75
N THR A 93 -33.88 -15.44 26.92
CA THR A 93 -34.51 -16.30 27.94
C THR A 93 -34.17 -17.77 27.74
N LYS A 94 -34.06 -18.22 26.49
CA LYS A 94 -33.60 -19.58 26.16
C LYS A 94 -32.12 -19.80 26.38
N LEU A 95 -31.29 -18.80 25.99
CA LEU A 95 -29.84 -18.93 25.98
C LEU A 95 -29.19 -18.66 27.35
N LYS A 96 -29.83 -17.92 28.24
CA LYS A 96 -29.29 -17.67 29.60
C LYS A 96 -28.99 -18.96 30.38
N GLU A 97 -29.72 -20.03 30.12
CA GLU A 97 -29.51 -21.35 30.75
C GLU A 97 -28.51 -22.23 29.97
N TYR A 98 -27.89 -21.70 28.90
CA TYR A 98 -26.90 -22.42 28.10
C TYR A 98 -25.66 -22.75 28.94
N PRO A 99 -25.28 -24.06 29.07
CA PRO A 99 -24.21 -24.47 29.97
C PRO A 99 -22.84 -24.07 29.36
N ILE A 100 -21.99 -23.46 30.19
CA ILE A 100 -20.64 -23.06 29.88
C ILE A 100 -19.69 -23.66 30.91
N ARG A 101 -18.55 -24.15 30.45
CA ARG A 101 -17.43 -24.52 31.27
C ARG A 101 -16.31 -23.51 31.16
N CYS A 102 -16.01 -22.79 32.24
CA CYS A 102 -14.94 -21.82 32.34
C CYS A 102 -13.66 -22.43 32.85
N ILE A 103 -12.54 -22.18 32.21
CA ILE A 103 -11.19 -22.50 32.69
C ILE A 103 -10.60 -21.20 33.24
N MET A 104 -10.41 -21.17 34.60
CA MET A 104 -9.91 -19.99 35.32
C MET A 104 -8.41 -20.08 35.63
N GLY A 105 -7.88 -21.29 35.81
CA GLY A 105 -6.49 -21.58 36.17
C GLY A 105 -5.97 -22.86 35.49
N GLU A 106 -4.77 -23.31 35.82
CA GLU A 106 -4.18 -24.52 35.19
C GLU A 106 -4.97 -25.80 35.49
N GLU A 107 -5.58 -25.91 36.66
CA GLU A 107 -6.39 -27.07 37.05
C GLU A 107 -7.82 -26.69 37.47
N GLU A 108 -8.19 -25.41 37.41
CA GLU A 108 -9.46 -24.91 37.89
C GLU A 108 -10.44 -24.70 36.75
N SER A 109 -11.50 -25.54 36.72
CA SER A 109 -12.62 -25.35 35.77
C SER A 109 -13.94 -25.31 36.53
N VAL A 110 -14.75 -24.29 36.22
CA VAL A 110 -16.06 -24.05 36.81
C VAL A 110 -17.15 -24.22 35.77
N SER A 111 -18.21 -24.97 36.12
CA SER A 111 -19.39 -25.05 35.23
C SER A 111 -20.41 -24.00 35.67
N THR A 112 -20.90 -23.25 34.71
CA THR A 112 -21.87 -22.16 34.88
C THR A 112 -22.84 -22.10 33.70
N THR A 113 -23.68 -21.07 33.64
CA THR A 113 -24.54 -20.79 32.48
C THR A 113 -24.20 -19.46 31.84
N LEU A 114 -24.66 -19.22 30.60
CA LEU A 114 -24.44 -17.96 29.88
C LEU A 114 -25.04 -16.77 30.69
N GLY A 115 -26.11 -16.97 31.43
CA GLY A 115 -26.71 -15.93 32.27
C GLY A 115 -25.94 -15.59 33.51
N SER A 116 -25.23 -16.58 34.10
CA SER A 116 -24.49 -16.42 35.35
C SER A 116 -22.98 -16.28 35.17
N ILE A 117 -22.48 -16.31 33.94
CA ILE A 117 -21.04 -16.25 33.66
C ILE A 117 -20.41 -14.95 34.15
N GLN A 118 -21.17 -13.86 34.14
CA GLN A 118 -20.67 -12.55 34.54
C GLN A 118 -20.27 -12.47 36.02
N ASP A 119 -20.86 -13.30 36.84
CA ASP A 119 -20.54 -13.39 38.29
C ASP A 119 -19.15 -14.03 38.52
N LEU A 120 -18.64 -14.76 37.52
CA LEU A 120 -17.34 -15.44 37.57
C LEU A 120 -16.24 -14.65 36.87
N LEU A 121 -16.59 -13.73 35.95
CA LEU A 121 -15.62 -12.97 35.18
C LEU A 121 -15.13 -11.72 35.92
N PRO A 122 -13.82 -11.43 35.94
CA PRO A 122 -13.27 -10.22 36.54
C PRO A 122 -13.55 -8.95 35.76
N PHE A 123 -14.20 -9.04 34.58
CA PHE A 123 -14.52 -7.97 33.65
C PHE A 123 -15.90 -8.18 33.01
N GLN A 124 -16.50 -7.09 32.51
CA GLN A 124 -17.81 -7.16 31.88
C GLN A 124 -17.72 -7.69 30.43
N MET A 125 -18.52 -8.70 30.11
CA MET A 125 -18.66 -9.24 28.76
C MET A 125 -20.12 -9.31 28.34
N ARG A 126 -20.40 -8.97 27.09
CA ARG A 126 -21.74 -9.19 26.53
C ARG A 126 -21.95 -10.70 26.27
N PRO A 127 -23.18 -11.20 26.35
CA PRO A 127 -23.48 -12.59 26.06
C PRO A 127 -22.98 -13.09 24.71
N VAL A 128 -23.09 -12.22 23.67
CA VAL A 128 -22.60 -12.54 22.31
C VAL A 128 -21.10 -12.70 22.25
N ASP A 129 -20.34 -11.91 23.02
CA ASP A 129 -18.88 -12.00 23.07
C ASP A 129 -18.45 -13.28 23.81
N VAL A 130 -19.15 -13.66 24.87
CA VAL A 130 -18.92 -14.96 25.53
C VAL A 130 -19.10 -16.13 24.54
N ILE A 131 -20.20 -16.11 23.78
CA ILE A 131 -20.47 -17.14 22.76
C ILE A 131 -19.40 -17.13 21.64
N ARG A 132 -18.88 -15.97 21.30
CA ARG A 132 -17.81 -15.81 20.30
C ARG A 132 -16.53 -16.52 20.71
N TYR A 133 -16.09 -16.31 21.95
CA TYR A 133 -14.82 -16.86 22.47
C TYR A 133 -14.91 -18.29 22.97
N MET A 134 -16.09 -18.82 23.10
CA MET A 134 -16.34 -20.20 23.53
C MET A 134 -15.99 -21.18 22.40
N ASP A 135 -15.32 -22.26 22.72
CA ASP A 135 -15.02 -23.34 21.77
C ASP A 135 -16.27 -24.11 21.32
N GLY A 136 -16.13 -25.04 20.37
CA GLY A 136 -17.20 -25.90 19.86
C GLY A 136 -17.82 -26.84 20.91
N ASN A 137 -17.20 -26.99 22.09
CA ASN A 137 -17.64 -27.87 23.19
C ASN A 137 -18.25 -27.08 24.36
N GLY A 138 -18.44 -25.76 24.20
CA GLY A 138 -18.98 -24.90 25.26
C GLY A 138 -17.97 -24.56 26.36
N VAL A 139 -16.67 -24.55 26.05
CA VAL A 139 -15.60 -24.20 26.97
C VAL A 139 -15.11 -22.78 26.69
N LEU A 140 -15.03 -21.95 27.72
CA LEU A 140 -14.47 -20.61 27.71
C LEU A 140 -13.18 -20.62 28.55
N ASP A 141 -12.04 -20.38 27.87
CA ASP A 141 -10.75 -20.22 28.57
C ASP A 141 -10.52 -18.74 28.93
N VAL A 142 -10.79 -18.40 30.21
CA VAL A 142 -10.70 -17.03 30.72
C VAL A 142 -9.25 -16.51 30.72
N ARG A 143 -8.26 -17.39 30.77
CA ARG A 143 -6.83 -17.01 30.76
C ARG A 143 -6.43 -16.41 29.41
N LEU A 144 -6.99 -16.96 28.31
CA LEU A 144 -6.77 -16.42 26.97
C LEU A 144 -7.49 -15.08 26.78
N LEU A 145 -8.69 -14.95 27.36
CA LEU A 145 -9.46 -13.70 27.32
C LEU A 145 -8.81 -12.60 28.15
N SER A 146 -8.25 -12.90 29.31
CA SER A 146 -7.61 -11.88 30.13
C SER A 146 -6.39 -11.26 29.47
N ALA A 147 -5.61 -12.02 28.72
CA ALA A 147 -4.51 -11.50 27.93
C ALA A 147 -4.99 -10.55 26.81
N GLU A 148 -6.01 -10.96 26.06
CA GLU A 148 -6.56 -10.18 24.94
C GLU A 148 -7.33 -8.92 25.41
N LEU A 149 -8.03 -8.99 26.54
CA LEU A 149 -8.76 -7.86 27.11
C LEU A 149 -7.86 -6.90 27.89
N VAL A 150 -6.81 -7.40 28.55
CA VAL A 150 -5.78 -6.55 29.17
C VAL A 150 -5.01 -5.79 28.11
N GLU A 151 -4.69 -6.40 26.97
CA GLU A 151 -4.13 -5.66 25.82
C GLU A 151 -5.09 -4.59 25.29
N ARG A 152 -6.40 -4.88 25.22
CA ARG A 152 -7.43 -3.89 24.82
C ARG A 152 -7.62 -2.76 25.83
N ASP A 153 -7.54 -2.99 27.12
CA ASP A 153 -7.68 -1.96 28.17
C ASP A 153 -6.37 -1.16 28.34
N LEU A 154 -5.22 -1.80 28.20
CA LEU A 154 -3.94 -1.10 28.15
C LEU A 154 -3.85 -0.19 26.92
N SER A 155 -4.42 -0.59 25.79
CA SER A 155 -4.47 0.26 24.60
C SER A 155 -5.37 1.50 24.74
N LYS A 156 -6.28 1.54 25.73
CA LYS A 156 -7.13 2.72 26.01
C LYS A 156 -6.48 3.76 26.94
N HIS A 157 -5.42 3.39 27.66
CA HIS A 157 -4.78 4.23 28.69
C HIS A 157 -3.30 4.50 28.44
N VAL A 158 -2.70 3.93 27.38
CA VAL A 158 -1.34 4.26 26.92
C VAL A 158 -1.45 5.39 25.90
N GLU A 159 -0.61 6.41 26.03
CA GLU A 159 -0.28 7.31 24.91
C GLU A 159 -0.18 6.45 23.66
N LYS A 160 -0.92 6.80 22.59
CA LYS A 160 -0.99 6.04 21.33
C LYS A 160 0.41 5.62 20.90
N GLN A 161 0.82 4.41 21.28
CA GLN A 161 2.11 3.88 20.85
C GLN A 161 2.01 3.65 19.35
N LEU A 162 2.76 4.41 18.59
CA LEU A 162 2.78 4.30 17.14
C LEU A 162 3.37 2.95 16.75
N MET A 163 2.64 2.20 15.94
CA MET A 163 3.06 0.86 15.50
C MET A 163 3.84 0.95 14.19
N THR A 164 4.94 0.23 14.14
CA THR A 164 5.82 0.22 12.97
C THR A 164 6.05 -1.20 12.48
N SER A 165 5.87 -1.42 11.17
CA SER A 165 6.29 -2.63 10.46
C SER A 165 7.30 -2.22 9.39
N LEU A 166 8.58 -2.44 9.65
CA LEU A 166 9.71 -1.93 8.85
C LEU A 166 10.64 -3.07 8.40
N SER A 167 10.08 -4.25 8.14
CA SER A 167 10.85 -5.36 7.58
C SER A 167 11.50 -4.91 6.26
N ASP A 168 12.75 -5.25 6.06
CA ASP A 168 13.53 -4.91 4.87
C ASP A 168 13.83 -3.42 4.62
N LEU A 169 13.57 -2.53 5.61
CA LEU A 169 13.96 -1.14 5.50
C LEU A 169 15.50 -1.00 5.59
N PRO A 170 16.18 -0.51 4.56
CA PRO A 170 17.62 -0.38 4.59
C PRO A 170 18.05 0.73 5.55
N ARG A 171 19.18 0.51 6.25
CA ARG A 171 19.81 1.55 7.06
C ARG A 171 20.46 2.59 6.15
N ILE A 172 20.07 3.83 6.28
CA ILE A 172 20.69 4.94 5.57
C ILE A 172 22.01 5.29 6.29
N ARG A 173 23.14 5.28 5.56
CA ARG A 173 24.41 5.75 6.09
C ARG A 173 24.59 7.26 5.87
N HIS A 174 24.15 7.72 4.70
CA HIS A 174 24.26 9.12 4.28
C HIS A 174 23.06 9.48 3.41
N PHE A 175 22.53 10.68 3.59
CA PHE A 175 21.47 11.25 2.77
C PHE A 175 21.90 12.65 2.34
N PHE A 176 22.10 12.85 1.04
CA PHE A 176 22.58 14.11 0.48
C PHE A 176 21.54 14.72 -0.43
N GLY A 177 21.33 16.04 -0.27
CA GLY A 177 20.35 16.78 -1.06
C GLY A 177 18.90 16.34 -0.83
N ARG A 178 18.08 16.46 -1.86
CA ARG A 178 16.67 16.06 -1.81
C ARG A 178 15.82 16.83 -0.82
N THR A 179 16.32 17.95 -0.31
CA THR A 179 15.58 18.73 0.70
C THR A 179 14.25 19.22 0.11
N HIS A 180 14.29 19.76 -1.10
CA HIS A 180 13.10 20.28 -1.77
C HIS A 180 12.07 19.17 -2.07
N GLU A 181 12.53 18.03 -2.61
CA GLU A 181 11.65 16.87 -2.89
C GLU A 181 11.08 16.29 -1.60
N MET A 182 11.89 16.19 -0.53
CA MET A 182 11.42 15.71 0.76
C MET A 182 10.40 16.65 1.39
N ASP A 183 10.68 17.96 1.41
CA ASP A 183 9.76 18.96 1.93
C ASP A 183 8.44 18.97 1.15
N ASN A 184 8.48 18.83 -0.18
CA ASN A 184 7.28 18.75 -1.00
C ASN A 184 6.45 17.50 -0.66
N VAL A 185 7.08 16.31 -0.57
CA VAL A 185 6.41 15.07 -0.17
C VAL A 185 5.79 15.21 1.22
N MET A 186 6.54 15.73 2.20
CA MET A 186 6.05 15.90 3.56
C MET A 186 4.88 16.91 3.64
N ASN A 187 4.98 18.03 2.95
CA ASN A 187 3.89 19.03 2.90
C ASN A 187 2.59 18.43 2.31
N LEU A 188 2.70 17.61 1.28
CA LEU A 188 1.54 16.93 0.68
C LEU A 188 0.93 15.90 1.63
N LEU A 189 1.76 15.11 2.31
CA LEU A 189 1.32 14.12 3.28
C LEU A 189 0.70 14.76 4.53
N ASP A 190 1.23 15.88 4.99
CA ASP A 190 0.75 16.59 6.18
C ASP A 190 -0.52 17.42 5.91
N ALA A 191 -0.83 17.70 4.65
CA ALA A 191 -1.99 18.52 4.29
C ALA A 191 -3.32 17.75 4.32
N ARG A 192 -3.31 16.46 3.93
CA ARG A 192 -4.50 15.59 3.84
C ARG A 192 -4.11 14.15 3.53
N SER A 193 -5.08 13.23 3.64
CA SER A 193 -4.94 11.87 3.06
C SER A 193 -4.60 11.96 1.58
N THR A 194 -3.53 11.28 1.17
CA THR A 194 -3.04 11.39 -0.21
C THR A 194 -2.29 10.15 -0.68
N THR A 195 -2.33 9.94 -1.99
CA THR A 195 -1.51 8.94 -2.67
C THR A 195 -0.44 9.65 -3.48
N LEU A 196 0.83 9.29 -3.25
CA LEU A 196 1.99 9.81 -3.99
C LEU A 196 2.65 8.69 -4.79
N LEU A 197 2.90 8.97 -6.07
CA LEU A 197 3.71 8.13 -6.94
C LEU A 197 5.08 8.79 -7.11
N ILE A 198 6.13 8.08 -6.75
CA ILE A 198 7.51 8.58 -6.87
C ILE A 198 8.26 7.68 -7.85
N PRO A 199 8.10 7.94 -9.18
CA PRO A 199 8.83 7.21 -10.18
C PRO A 199 10.28 7.68 -10.27
N GLY A 200 11.17 6.80 -10.71
CA GLY A 200 12.56 7.13 -10.96
C GLY A 200 13.36 5.93 -11.43
N ILE A 201 14.39 6.17 -12.20
CA ILE A 201 15.26 5.11 -12.75
C ILE A 201 15.99 4.30 -11.67
N ALA A 202 16.56 3.16 -12.06
CA ALA A 202 17.34 2.33 -11.15
C ALA A 202 18.51 3.13 -10.56
N GLY A 203 18.77 3.03 -9.25
CA GLY A 203 19.91 3.70 -8.59
C GLY A 203 19.75 5.19 -8.32
N ILE A 204 18.61 5.82 -8.65
CA ILE A 204 18.35 7.25 -8.43
C ILE A 204 18.13 7.62 -6.94
N GLY A 205 18.02 6.63 -6.06
CA GLY A 205 17.88 6.86 -4.61
C GLY A 205 16.46 6.72 -4.07
N LYS A 206 15.53 6.04 -4.76
CA LYS A 206 14.14 5.81 -4.31
C LYS A 206 14.07 5.18 -2.92
N THR A 207 14.72 4.05 -2.74
CA THR A 207 14.75 3.31 -1.47
C THR A 207 15.39 4.14 -0.34
N THR A 208 16.40 4.95 -0.66
CA THR A 208 17.03 5.87 0.31
C THR A 208 16.07 6.99 0.71
N MET A 209 15.29 7.52 -0.24
CA MET A 209 14.25 8.51 0.05
C MET A 209 13.10 7.90 0.86
N ALA A 210 12.67 6.67 0.55
CA ALA A 210 11.67 5.94 1.31
C ALA A 210 12.10 5.78 2.78
N ALA A 211 13.33 5.33 3.00
CA ALA A 211 13.86 5.15 4.35
C ALA A 211 13.99 6.48 5.11
N LYS A 212 14.38 7.58 4.44
CA LYS A 212 14.42 8.91 5.07
C LYS A 212 13.03 9.45 5.38
N LEU A 213 12.05 9.20 4.51
CA LEU A 213 10.65 9.54 4.76
C LEU A 213 10.12 8.81 6.01
N ILE A 214 10.36 7.51 6.11
CA ILE A 214 10.01 6.71 7.30
C ILE A 214 10.66 7.29 8.56
N GLU A 215 11.96 7.61 8.53
CA GLU A 215 12.68 8.21 9.66
C GLU A 215 12.00 9.52 10.13
N ASN A 216 11.58 10.38 9.21
CA ASN A 216 10.91 11.65 9.52
C ASN A 216 9.52 11.47 10.16
N TYR A 217 8.83 10.35 9.88
CA TYR A 217 7.50 10.05 10.41
C TYR A 217 7.50 9.05 11.58
N MET A 218 8.66 8.54 12.02
CA MET A 218 8.77 7.46 13.01
C MET A 218 8.06 7.74 14.34
N HIS A 219 7.90 9.02 14.71
CA HIS A 219 7.23 9.42 15.95
C HIS A 219 5.95 10.24 15.69
N ARG A 220 5.43 10.21 14.47
CA ARG A 220 4.28 11.03 14.06
C ARG A 220 3.10 10.20 13.58
N ARG A 221 3.35 9.04 12.92
CA ARG A 221 2.33 8.17 12.31
C ARG A 221 2.63 6.71 12.57
N ASN A 222 1.61 5.86 12.48
CA ASN A 222 1.82 4.42 12.31
C ASN A 222 2.45 4.16 10.95
N LEU A 223 3.48 3.31 10.90
CA LEU A 223 4.30 3.15 9.71
C LEU A 223 4.27 1.71 9.21
N LEU A 224 3.97 1.55 7.94
CA LEU A 224 4.20 0.30 7.20
C LEU A 224 5.17 0.59 6.06
N TYR A 225 6.28 -0.15 6.02
CA TYR A 225 7.16 -0.21 4.86
C TYR A 225 7.12 -1.62 4.27
N HIS A 226 6.82 -1.72 3.00
CA HIS A 226 6.87 -2.99 2.27
C HIS A 226 7.71 -2.82 1.01
N ARG A 227 8.69 -3.70 0.84
CA ARG A 227 9.50 -3.76 -0.37
C ARG A 227 9.05 -4.92 -1.24
N CYS A 228 8.44 -4.61 -2.39
CA CYS A 228 7.92 -5.61 -3.30
C CYS A 228 9.04 -6.48 -3.91
N GLN A 229 8.76 -7.78 -3.98
CA GLN A 229 9.59 -8.77 -4.65
C GLN A 229 8.81 -9.40 -5.83
N GLU A 230 9.52 -9.96 -6.81
CA GLU A 230 8.87 -10.58 -7.99
C GLU A 230 7.95 -11.76 -7.66
N LYS A 231 8.09 -12.34 -6.47
CA LYS A 231 7.31 -13.50 -6.01
C LYS A 231 6.22 -13.14 -4.98
N ASP A 232 6.06 -11.85 -4.67
CA ASP A 232 5.05 -11.43 -3.73
C ASP A 232 3.66 -11.71 -4.30
N SER A 233 2.86 -12.42 -3.52
CA SER A 233 1.45 -12.63 -3.79
C SER A 233 0.61 -11.61 -3.02
N SER A 234 -0.61 -11.34 -3.50
CA SER A 234 -1.59 -10.55 -2.74
C SER A 234 -1.75 -11.08 -1.32
N ARG A 235 -1.69 -12.39 -1.14
CA ARG A 235 -1.86 -13.02 0.15
C ARG A 235 -0.76 -12.65 1.14
N SER A 236 0.52 -12.78 0.76
CA SER A 236 1.64 -12.46 1.65
C SER A 236 1.66 -10.97 2.04
N PHE A 237 1.31 -10.10 1.09
CA PHE A 237 1.21 -8.67 1.34
C PHE A 237 0.03 -8.35 2.28
N PHE A 238 -1.14 -8.96 2.05
CA PHE A 238 -2.31 -8.74 2.90
C PHE A 238 -2.13 -9.29 4.31
N GLU A 239 -1.44 -10.42 4.49
CA GLU A 239 -1.07 -10.93 5.80
C GLU A 239 -0.15 -9.94 6.54
N SER A 240 0.85 -9.38 5.87
CA SER A 240 1.73 -8.37 6.47
C SER A 240 0.99 -7.09 6.89
N ILE A 241 0.06 -6.60 6.07
CA ILE A 241 -0.80 -5.46 6.44
C ILE A 241 -1.75 -5.83 7.58
N ALA A 242 -2.33 -7.02 7.53
CA ALA A 242 -3.25 -7.51 8.55
C ALA A 242 -2.59 -7.58 9.94
N ASP A 243 -1.39 -8.13 10.00
CA ASP A 243 -0.58 -8.20 11.24
C ASP A 243 -0.25 -6.81 11.77
N TRP A 244 0.13 -5.88 10.89
CA TRP A 244 0.40 -4.51 11.28
C TRP A 244 -0.86 -3.79 11.78
N MET A 245 -2.01 -3.93 11.10
CA MET A 245 -3.29 -3.36 11.53
C MET A 245 -3.76 -3.98 12.83
N ALA A 246 -3.59 -5.30 13.02
CA ALA A 246 -3.92 -5.97 14.28
C ALA A 246 -3.08 -5.43 15.43
N SER A 247 -1.81 -5.09 15.22
CA SER A 247 -0.96 -4.44 16.23
C SER A 247 -1.48 -3.05 16.67
N MET A 248 -2.24 -2.37 15.81
CA MET A 248 -2.94 -1.12 16.12
C MET A 248 -4.32 -1.34 16.79
N GLY A 249 -4.73 -2.60 17.00
CA GLY A 249 -6.04 -2.98 17.53
C GLY A 249 -7.14 -3.13 16.47
N GLU A 250 -6.79 -3.12 15.18
CA GLU A 250 -7.73 -3.25 14.04
C GLU A 250 -7.62 -4.65 13.41
N SER A 251 -8.31 -5.64 13.98
CA SER A 251 -8.23 -7.05 13.54
C SER A 251 -9.16 -7.40 12.36
N ILE A 252 -10.03 -6.48 11.93
CA ILE A 252 -11.07 -6.75 10.94
C ILE A 252 -10.49 -7.23 9.60
N PHE A 253 -9.38 -6.63 9.17
CA PHE A 253 -8.73 -7.02 7.94
C PHE A 253 -8.08 -8.41 8.05
N ALA A 254 -7.49 -8.74 9.20
CA ALA A 254 -6.93 -10.06 9.48
C ALA A 254 -8.02 -11.15 9.42
N ASP A 255 -9.17 -10.90 10.09
CA ASP A 255 -10.32 -11.81 10.07
C ASP A 255 -10.86 -12.01 8.65
N TYR A 256 -10.91 -10.93 7.84
CA TYR A 256 -11.34 -11.01 6.45
C TYR A 256 -10.40 -11.84 5.59
N ILE A 257 -9.09 -11.62 5.67
CA ILE A 257 -8.08 -12.36 4.89
C ILE A 257 -8.04 -13.83 5.32
N ALA A 258 -8.19 -14.12 6.62
CA ALA A 258 -8.25 -15.50 7.10
C ALA A 258 -9.49 -16.25 6.59
N ALA A 259 -10.63 -15.57 6.46
CA ALA A 259 -11.89 -16.15 6.00
C ALA A 259 -12.01 -16.21 4.46
N THR A 260 -11.20 -15.47 3.70
CA THR A 260 -11.38 -15.27 2.27
C THR A 260 -10.09 -15.63 1.51
N PRO A 261 -9.97 -16.86 0.98
CA PRO A 261 -8.77 -17.28 0.23
C PRO A 261 -8.47 -16.44 -1.01
N MET A 262 -9.50 -15.92 -1.67
CA MET A 262 -9.39 -15.01 -2.83
C MET A 262 -10.15 -13.72 -2.53
N PRO A 263 -9.51 -12.71 -1.94
CA PRO A 263 -10.16 -11.45 -1.60
C PRO A 263 -10.65 -10.68 -2.83
N ASN A 264 -11.83 -10.08 -2.72
CA ASN A 264 -12.26 -9.12 -3.73
C ASN A 264 -11.48 -7.81 -3.56
N PRO A 265 -10.81 -7.28 -4.60
CA PRO A 265 -9.96 -6.10 -4.47
C PRO A 265 -10.65 -4.85 -3.91
N ALA A 266 -11.88 -4.58 -4.34
CA ALA A 266 -12.63 -3.42 -3.88
C ALA A 266 -13.07 -3.58 -2.42
N GLU A 267 -13.50 -4.78 -2.03
CA GLU A 267 -13.87 -5.10 -0.64
C GLU A 267 -12.66 -5.06 0.29
N ALA A 268 -11.52 -5.63 -0.15
CA ALA A 268 -10.28 -5.55 0.60
C ALA A 268 -9.82 -4.11 0.82
N ALA A 269 -9.89 -3.27 -0.22
CA ALA A 269 -9.54 -1.86 -0.13
C ALA A 269 -10.49 -1.07 0.81
N GLU A 270 -11.78 -1.38 0.79
CA GLU A 270 -12.76 -0.75 1.69
C GLU A 270 -12.48 -1.08 3.16
N ILE A 271 -12.16 -2.35 3.45
CA ILE A 271 -11.83 -2.79 4.81
C ILE A 271 -10.51 -2.17 5.30
N LEU A 272 -9.50 -2.13 4.42
CA LEU A 272 -8.24 -1.46 4.71
C LEU A 272 -8.46 0.02 5.03
N PHE A 273 -9.21 0.71 4.17
CA PHE A 273 -9.52 2.13 4.34
C PHE A 273 -10.21 2.40 5.68
N ASP A 274 -11.25 1.63 6.02
CA ASP A 274 -12.00 1.78 7.27
C ASP A 274 -11.13 1.60 8.53
N GLY A 275 -10.18 0.68 8.48
CA GLY A 275 -9.23 0.47 9.58
C GLY A 275 -8.18 1.57 9.68
N LEU A 276 -7.68 2.03 8.53
CA LEU A 276 -6.65 3.08 8.47
C LEU A 276 -7.20 4.47 8.83
N GLU A 277 -8.48 4.76 8.53
CA GLU A 277 -9.09 6.07 8.80
C GLU A 277 -9.17 6.41 10.30
N LYS A 278 -9.11 5.39 11.17
CA LYS A 278 -9.12 5.55 12.63
C LYS A 278 -7.78 5.94 13.23
N ALA A 279 -6.70 5.84 12.46
CA ALA A 279 -5.35 6.07 12.94
C ALA A 279 -4.54 6.87 11.91
N SER A 280 -3.72 7.79 12.38
CA SER A 280 -2.73 8.46 11.51
C SER A 280 -1.73 7.43 11.00
N SER A 281 -1.69 7.19 9.69
CA SER A 281 -0.96 6.08 9.08
C SER A 281 -0.20 6.50 7.82
N LEU A 282 1.00 5.94 7.65
CA LEU A 282 1.79 6.10 6.43
C LEU A 282 2.22 4.73 5.92
N ILE A 283 1.75 4.40 4.73
CA ILE A 283 2.11 3.17 4.02
C ILE A 283 3.08 3.52 2.90
N VAL A 284 4.27 2.95 2.95
CA VAL A 284 5.31 3.13 1.94
C VAL A 284 5.58 1.79 1.26
N ILE A 285 5.32 1.74 -0.04
CA ILE A 285 5.55 0.56 -0.87
C ILE A 285 6.70 0.85 -1.83
N ASP A 286 7.81 0.17 -1.64
CA ASP A 286 9.00 0.31 -2.48
C ASP A 286 9.06 -0.78 -3.55
N ASP A 287 9.75 -0.49 -4.65
CA ASP A 287 9.87 -1.39 -5.81
C ASP A 287 8.51 -1.84 -6.40
N TYR A 288 7.46 -1.02 -6.32
CA TYR A 288 6.09 -1.35 -6.74
C TYR A 288 5.98 -1.88 -8.18
N HIS A 289 6.91 -1.55 -9.07
CA HIS A 289 6.98 -2.08 -10.43
C HIS A 289 7.17 -3.60 -10.51
N LYS A 290 7.50 -4.26 -9.40
CA LYS A 290 7.63 -5.72 -9.31
C LYS A 290 6.31 -6.43 -9.01
N VAL A 291 5.26 -5.69 -8.66
CA VAL A 291 3.93 -6.24 -8.40
C VAL A 291 3.35 -6.77 -9.71
N SER A 292 3.19 -8.09 -9.79
CA SER A 292 2.55 -8.80 -10.90
C SER A 292 1.16 -9.35 -10.54
N ASP A 293 0.81 -9.38 -9.25
CA ASP A 293 -0.47 -9.89 -8.75
C ASP A 293 -1.58 -8.85 -9.02
N GLU A 294 -2.56 -9.23 -9.83
CA GLU A 294 -3.66 -8.36 -10.25
C GLU A 294 -4.60 -8.00 -9.10
N ILE A 295 -4.79 -8.90 -8.12
CA ILE A 295 -5.63 -8.64 -6.94
C ILE A 295 -4.99 -7.54 -6.09
N LEU A 296 -3.69 -7.67 -5.82
CA LEU A 296 -2.94 -6.65 -5.08
C LEU A 296 -2.97 -5.31 -5.81
N HIS A 297 -2.69 -5.32 -7.11
CA HIS A 297 -2.69 -4.09 -7.92
C HIS A 297 -4.04 -3.37 -7.87
N LYS A 298 -5.15 -4.10 -8.11
CA LYS A 298 -6.51 -3.54 -8.03
C LYS A 298 -6.89 -3.08 -6.63
N THR A 299 -6.43 -3.76 -5.58
CA THR A 299 -6.68 -3.33 -4.20
C THR A 299 -6.01 -1.99 -3.91
N ILE A 300 -4.74 -1.82 -4.30
CA ILE A 300 -4.02 -0.55 -4.13
C ILE A 300 -4.67 0.58 -4.96
N GLN A 301 -5.12 0.30 -6.18
CA GLN A 301 -5.87 1.26 -7.00
C GLN A 301 -7.17 1.70 -6.32
N SER A 302 -7.95 0.75 -5.79
CA SER A 302 -9.20 1.04 -5.08
C SER A 302 -8.95 1.81 -3.79
N LEU A 303 -7.90 1.48 -3.04
CA LEU A 303 -7.50 2.21 -1.83
C LEU A 303 -7.13 3.66 -2.18
N ALA A 304 -6.33 3.89 -3.23
CA ALA A 304 -5.97 5.24 -3.69
C ALA A 304 -7.22 6.09 -4.04
N LEU A 305 -8.24 5.47 -4.64
CA LEU A 305 -9.51 6.14 -4.92
C LEU A 305 -10.31 6.46 -3.63
N SER A 306 -10.28 5.59 -2.64
CA SER A 306 -10.96 5.83 -1.35
C SER A 306 -10.33 6.98 -0.55
N LEU A 307 -9.02 7.23 -0.72
CA LEU A 307 -8.32 8.32 -0.03
C LEU A 307 -8.74 9.72 -0.50
N ILE A 308 -9.39 9.86 -1.66
CA ILE A 308 -9.79 11.18 -2.22
C ILE A 308 -10.73 11.95 -1.28
N ASP A 309 -11.67 11.24 -0.68
CA ASP A 309 -12.73 11.82 0.17
C ASP A 309 -12.48 11.50 1.66
N SER A 310 -11.26 11.05 2.03
CA SER A 310 -10.89 10.75 3.42
C SER A 310 -10.68 12.04 4.21
N GLU A 311 -11.27 12.11 5.40
CA GLU A 311 -10.99 13.14 6.41
C GLU A 311 -9.87 12.69 7.37
N GLY A 312 -9.40 11.45 7.23
CA GLY A 312 -8.32 10.87 8.02
C GLY A 312 -6.94 11.44 7.66
N ASP A 313 -5.93 10.91 8.31
CA ASP A 313 -4.52 11.24 8.08
C ASP A 313 -3.76 10.02 7.56
N ILE A 314 -4.02 9.68 6.27
CA ILE A 314 -3.50 8.48 5.62
C ILE A 314 -2.59 8.89 4.45
N GLY A 315 -1.32 8.49 4.52
CA GLY A 315 -0.38 8.59 3.42
C GLY A 315 -0.16 7.23 2.74
N LEU A 316 -0.29 7.19 1.40
CA LEU A 316 0.11 6.06 0.58
C LEU A 316 1.19 6.52 -0.40
N VAL A 317 2.41 6.01 -0.24
CA VAL A 317 3.55 6.41 -1.07
C VAL A 317 4.09 5.20 -1.82
N LEU A 318 4.09 5.28 -3.15
CA LEU A 318 4.52 4.21 -4.04
C LEU A 318 5.80 4.62 -4.78
N PHE A 319 6.90 3.91 -4.52
CA PHE A 319 8.15 4.08 -5.27
C PHE A 319 8.21 3.05 -6.41
N SER A 320 8.44 3.51 -7.63
CA SER A 320 8.42 2.65 -8.83
C SER A 320 9.54 3.01 -9.80
N ARG A 321 9.89 2.08 -10.69
CA ARG A 321 10.69 2.41 -11.88
C ARG A 321 9.82 2.86 -13.05
N SER A 322 8.52 2.53 -13.02
CA SER A 322 7.58 2.95 -14.05
C SER A 322 7.19 4.41 -13.87
N PHE A 323 7.28 5.17 -14.95
CA PHE A 323 6.79 6.55 -15.03
C PHE A 323 5.30 6.60 -15.42
N ARG A 324 4.73 5.50 -15.91
CA ARG A 324 3.28 5.40 -16.06
C ARG A 324 2.61 5.32 -14.71
N PRO A 325 1.51 6.07 -14.51
CA PRO A 325 0.74 5.98 -13.29
C PRO A 325 0.22 4.57 -13.06
N VAL A 326 0.68 3.92 -11.99
CA VAL A 326 0.24 2.58 -11.60
C VAL A 326 -1.08 2.58 -10.83
N VAL A 327 -1.53 3.76 -10.40
CA VAL A 327 -2.85 4.01 -9.80
C VAL A 327 -3.52 5.18 -10.53
N PRO A 328 -4.85 5.30 -10.48
CA PRO A 328 -5.56 6.40 -11.14
C PRO A 328 -5.08 7.77 -10.66
N LEU A 329 -4.86 8.71 -11.58
CA LEU A 329 -4.53 10.10 -11.24
C LEU A 329 -5.77 10.87 -10.80
N LYS A 330 -6.93 10.52 -11.35
CA LYS A 330 -8.23 11.14 -11.06
C LYS A 330 -9.30 10.08 -10.94
N ASN A 331 -10.34 10.37 -10.16
CA ASN A 331 -11.57 9.56 -10.15
C ASN A 331 -12.49 9.92 -11.32
N ALA A 332 -13.63 9.25 -11.40
CA ALA A 332 -14.65 9.51 -12.43
C ALA A 332 -15.25 10.93 -12.39
N GLU A 333 -15.17 11.63 -11.25
CA GLU A 333 -15.61 13.01 -11.05
C GLU A 333 -14.51 14.04 -11.36
N GLY A 334 -13.30 13.59 -11.75
CA GLY A 334 -12.16 14.46 -12.04
C GLY A 334 -11.37 14.93 -10.82
N LYS A 335 -11.70 14.47 -9.60
CA LYS A 335 -10.93 14.76 -8.40
C LYS A 335 -9.57 14.02 -8.42
N ILE A 336 -8.53 14.65 -7.91
CA ILE A 336 -7.18 14.10 -7.87
C ILE A 336 -7.14 12.91 -6.90
N ALA A 337 -6.80 11.73 -7.42
CA ALA A 337 -6.63 10.49 -6.67
C ALA A 337 -5.18 10.24 -6.28
N SER A 338 -4.24 10.65 -7.12
CA SER A 338 -2.80 10.52 -6.85
C SER A 338 -2.01 11.63 -7.51
N LEU A 339 -0.84 11.93 -6.95
CA LEU A 339 0.11 12.91 -7.47
C LEU A 339 1.39 12.17 -7.89
N VAL A 340 1.95 12.57 -9.00
CA VAL A 340 3.21 12.00 -9.54
C VAL A 340 4.34 12.99 -9.27
N LEU A 341 5.37 12.53 -8.56
CA LEU A 341 6.56 13.31 -8.19
C LEU A 341 7.81 12.58 -8.70
N PRO A 342 8.24 12.79 -9.94
CA PRO A 342 9.40 12.11 -10.50
C PRO A 342 10.66 12.44 -9.70
N LEU A 343 11.48 11.41 -9.42
CA LEU A 343 12.76 11.58 -8.74
C LEU A 343 13.88 11.70 -9.79
N GLU A 344 14.45 12.87 -9.88
CA GLU A 344 15.55 13.19 -10.79
C GLU A 344 16.94 13.01 -10.14
N GLY A 345 18.02 13.37 -10.81
CA GLY A 345 19.38 13.39 -10.28
C GLY A 345 19.54 14.38 -9.11
N LEU A 346 20.60 14.23 -8.33
CA LEU A 346 20.98 15.19 -7.29
C LEU A 346 21.40 16.51 -7.94
N ASP A 347 21.08 17.61 -7.26
CA ASP A 347 21.63 18.92 -7.63
C ASP A 347 23.17 18.94 -7.50
N GLN A 348 23.79 19.99 -8.02
CA GLN A 348 25.26 20.08 -8.05
C GLN A 348 25.89 20.06 -6.66
N ASP A 349 25.26 20.71 -5.66
CA ASP A 349 25.78 20.81 -4.31
C ASP A 349 25.68 19.48 -3.57
N ALA A 350 24.56 18.78 -3.71
CA ALA A 350 24.34 17.48 -3.13
C ALA A 350 25.26 16.40 -3.76
N ALA A 351 25.37 16.45 -5.09
CA ALA A 351 26.25 15.57 -5.84
C ALA A 351 27.72 15.79 -5.47
N LYS A 352 28.14 17.04 -5.26
CA LYS A 352 29.48 17.37 -4.79
C LYS A 352 29.74 16.83 -3.38
N LYS A 353 28.80 16.98 -2.47
CA LYS A 353 28.88 16.41 -1.10
C LYS A 353 28.99 14.87 -1.11
N LEU A 354 28.35 14.21 -2.06
CA LEU A 354 28.47 12.74 -2.22
C LEU A 354 29.89 12.35 -2.65
N LEU A 355 30.55 13.20 -3.45
CA LEU A 355 31.91 12.99 -3.94
C LEU A 355 33.02 13.59 -3.04
N ASP A 356 32.68 14.34 -1.99
CA ASP A 356 33.63 15.05 -1.12
C ASP A 356 34.69 14.16 -0.44
N LYS A 357 34.55 12.84 -0.58
CA LYS A 357 35.59 11.87 -0.21
C LYS A 357 36.71 11.75 -1.24
N MET A 358 36.58 12.39 -2.39
CA MET A 358 37.60 12.42 -3.45
C MET A 358 38.44 13.70 -3.29
N GLU A 359 39.56 13.60 -2.56
CA GLU A 359 40.55 14.68 -2.51
C GLU A 359 41.12 14.93 -3.92
N GLY A 360 41.10 16.18 -4.38
CA GLY A 360 41.86 16.59 -5.56
C GLY A 360 41.12 16.65 -6.89
N ILE A 361 39.79 16.64 -6.92
CA ILE A 361 39.03 16.89 -8.17
C ILE A 361 39.03 18.40 -8.47
N GLU A 362 39.58 18.76 -9.63
CA GLU A 362 39.52 20.12 -10.15
C GLU A 362 38.07 20.49 -10.61
N ASN A 363 37.70 21.77 -10.53
CA ASN A 363 36.35 22.22 -10.87
C ASN A 363 35.90 21.83 -12.31
N GLU A 364 36.82 21.81 -13.28
CA GLU A 364 36.48 21.40 -14.65
C GLU A 364 36.13 19.91 -14.74
N GLN A 365 36.89 19.07 -14.04
CA GLN A 365 36.60 17.64 -13.96
C GLN A 365 35.26 17.38 -13.23
N TRP A 366 34.99 18.15 -12.19
CA TRP A 366 33.73 18.11 -11.48
C TRP A 366 32.53 18.42 -12.40
N LEU A 367 32.58 19.51 -13.16
CA LEU A 367 31.53 19.88 -14.09
C LEU A 367 31.31 18.81 -15.16
N HIS A 368 32.38 18.19 -15.62
CA HIS A 368 32.30 17.08 -16.57
C HIS A 368 31.62 15.84 -15.94
N ILE A 369 32.03 15.44 -14.75
CA ILE A 369 31.42 14.31 -14.00
C ILE A 369 29.93 14.56 -13.77
N HIS A 370 29.55 15.76 -13.34
CA HIS A 370 28.15 16.10 -13.11
C HIS A 370 27.32 16.13 -14.39
N SER A 371 27.89 16.67 -15.49
CA SER A 371 27.18 16.68 -16.77
C SER A 371 26.91 15.27 -17.31
N LEU A 372 27.87 14.34 -17.15
CA LEU A 372 27.73 12.94 -17.56
C LEU A 372 26.76 12.15 -16.65
N SER A 373 26.92 12.29 -15.34
CA SER A 373 26.09 11.59 -14.38
C SER A 373 24.68 12.21 -14.24
N ARG A 374 24.49 13.46 -14.61
CA ARG A 374 23.30 14.28 -14.28
C ARG A 374 22.90 14.16 -12.81
N GLY A 375 23.89 14.07 -11.93
CA GLY A 375 23.66 13.92 -10.49
C GLY A 375 23.12 12.54 -10.07
N HIS A 376 23.23 11.50 -10.92
CA HIS A 376 22.74 10.16 -10.58
C HIS A 376 23.53 9.55 -9.42
N PRO A 377 22.91 9.29 -8.23
CA PRO A 377 23.64 8.94 -7.01
C PRO A 377 24.51 7.70 -7.16
N LEU A 378 23.96 6.62 -7.74
CA LEU A 378 24.69 5.37 -7.89
C LEU A 378 25.89 5.53 -8.83
N VAL A 379 25.75 6.33 -9.90
CA VAL A 379 26.86 6.63 -10.79
C VAL A 379 27.96 7.41 -10.07
N LEU A 380 27.57 8.42 -9.29
CA LEU A 380 28.50 9.19 -8.47
C LEU A 380 29.21 8.31 -7.42
N GLU A 381 28.49 7.38 -6.77
CA GLU A 381 29.11 6.42 -5.84
C GLU A 381 30.10 5.46 -6.54
N LEU A 382 29.77 5.01 -7.75
CA LEU A 382 30.66 4.15 -8.53
C LEU A 382 31.91 4.90 -8.95
N ILE A 383 31.78 6.17 -9.35
CA ILE A 383 32.92 7.06 -9.63
C ILE A 383 33.80 7.19 -8.39
N ASN A 384 33.20 7.48 -7.24
CA ASN A 384 33.91 7.63 -5.98
C ASN A 384 34.69 6.35 -5.58
N ARG A 385 34.11 5.16 -5.82
CA ARG A 385 34.79 3.87 -5.59
C ARG A 385 35.84 3.55 -6.64
N GLY A 386 35.62 3.90 -7.89
CA GLY A 386 36.50 3.62 -9.04
C GLY A 386 37.75 4.51 -9.07
N ALA A 387 37.68 5.72 -8.57
CA ALA A 387 38.82 6.60 -8.40
C ALA A 387 39.93 5.98 -7.47
N SER A 388 39.48 5.09 -6.58
CA SER A 388 40.42 4.33 -5.69
C SER A 388 40.96 3.05 -6.35
N ALA A 389 40.43 2.59 -7.51
CA ALA A 389 40.68 1.26 -8.07
C ALA A 389 41.11 1.22 -9.56
N GLY A 390 41.34 2.36 -10.22
CA GLY A 390 41.98 2.40 -11.54
C GLY A 390 41.14 2.52 -12.78
N GLY A 391 39.85 2.94 -12.73
CA GLY A 391 39.14 3.26 -13.96
C GLY A 391 37.64 3.58 -13.82
N PHE A 392 37.33 4.85 -14.01
CA PHE A 392 35.94 5.34 -14.06
C PHE A 392 35.09 4.69 -15.18
N HIS A 393 35.62 4.62 -16.40
CA HIS A 393 34.92 4.05 -17.55
C HIS A 393 34.55 2.58 -17.36
N GLU A 394 35.47 1.75 -16.88
CA GLU A 394 35.26 0.31 -16.73
C GLU A 394 34.16 -0.02 -15.70
N THR A 395 34.07 0.76 -14.61
CA THR A 395 33.09 0.56 -13.56
C THR A 395 31.68 0.98 -14.01
N LEU A 396 31.58 2.08 -14.75
CA LEU A 396 30.33 2.56 -15.32
C LEU A 396 29.80 1.63 -16.42
N GLU A 397 30.66 1.21 -17.35
CA GLU A 397 30.35 0.23 -18.38
C GLU A 397 29.83 -1.08 -17.79
N ARG A 398 30.49 -1.59 -16.75
CA ARG A 398 30.07 -2.81 -16.07
C ARG A 398 28.68 -2.67 -15.45
N TYR A 399 28.38 -1.53 -14.81
CA TYR A 399 27.05 -1.28 -14.22
C TYR A 399 25.97 -1.23 -15.30
N VAL A 400 26.17 -0.44 -16.35
CA VAL A 400 25.17 -0.30 -17.43
C VAL A 400 24.96 -1.63 -18.14
N ASN A 401 26.04 -2.39 -18.38
CA ASN A 401 25.93 -3.72 -18.99
C ASN A 401 25.15 -4.71 -18.12
N VAL A 402 25.49 -4.84 -16.84
CA VAL A 402 24.94 -5.86 -15.94
C VAL A 402 23.53 -5.50 -15.49
N GLU A 403 23.28 -4.25 -15.09
CA GLU A 403 22.01 -3.87 -14.47
C GLU A 403 20.94 -3.40 -15.47
N ILE A 404 21.36 -2.92 -16.62
CA ILE A 404 20.44 -2.37 -17.64
C ILE A 404 20.43 -3.26 -18.89
N PHE A 405 21.54 -3.35 -19.59
CA PHE A 405 21.60 -3.93 -20.93
C PHE A 405 21.35 -5.44 -20.98
N SER A 406 21.80 -6.19 -19.98
CA SER A 406 21.57 -7.65 -19.95
C SER A 406 20.09 -8.03 -19.89
N LYS A 407 19.25 -7.13 -19.39
CA LYS A 407 17.81 -7.35 -19.19
C LYS A 407 16.95 -6.89 -20.39
N LEU A 408 17.54 -6.22 -21.38
CA LEU A 408 16.81 -5.69 -22.53
C LEU A 408 16.73 -6.69 -23.68
N SER A 409 15.57 -6.72 -24.34
CA SER A 409 15.38 -7.46 -25.60
C SER A 409 16.20 -6.85 -26.74
N ALA A 410 16.38 -7.60 -27.81
CA ALA A 410 17.09 -7.12 -29.00
C ALA A 410 16.40 -5.87 -29.62
N GLU A 411 15.07 -5.84 -29.61
CA GLU A 411 14.29 -4.69 -30.11
C GLU A 411 14.44 -3.46 -29.24
N GLN A 412 14.42 -3.63 -27.89
CA GLN A 412 14.65 -2.54 -26.94
C GLN A 412 16.06 -1.94 -27.11
N LYS A 413 17.09 -2.78 -27.28
CA LYS A 413 18.46 -2.34 -27.55
C LYS A 413 18.56 -1.54 -28.85
N ARG A 414 17.89 -2.02 -29.91
CA ARG A 414 17.88 -1.37 -31.23
C ARG A 414 17.19 0.01 -31.16
N LEU A 415 16.05 0.11 -30.46
CA LEU A 415 15.32 1.37 -30.30
C LEU A 415 16.10 2.38 -29.46
N LEU A 416 16.70 1.95 -28.35
CA LEU A 416 17.58 2.81 -27.54
C LEU A 416 18.82 3.26 -28.34
N GLY A 417 19.40 2.37 -29.15
CA GLY A 417 20.48 2.72 -30.08
C GLY A 417 20.06 3.80 -31.08
N SER A 418 18.84 3.68 -31.63
CA SER A 418 18.28 4.70 -32.52
C SER A 418 18.08 6.04 -31.82
N LEU A 419 17.48 6.06 -30.61
CA LEU A 419 17.32 7.28 -29.81
C LEU A 419 18.67 7.92 -29.43
N SER A 420 19.71 7.12 -29.24
CA SER A 420 21.01 7.61 -28.77
C SER A 420 21.76 8.44 -29.80
N VAL A 421 21.49 8.26 -31.07
CA VAL A 421 22.16 9.05 -32.16
C VAL A 421 21.53 10.42 -32.38
N TYR A 422 20.32 10.65 -31.90
CA TYR A 422 19.70 11.97 -31.91
C TYR A 422 20.25 12.81 -30.76
N ARG A 423 20.53 14.08 -31.03
CA ARG A 423 21.09 15.01 -30.06
C ARG A 423 20.02 15.54 -29.10
N ASP A 424 18.85 15.83 -29.66
CA ASP A 424 17.70 16.38 -28.96
C ASP A 424 16.53 15.38 -28.96
N ALA A 425 15.49 15.66 -28.19
CA ALA A 425 14.27 14.86 -28.17
C ALA A 425 13.63 14.85 -29.58
N VAL A 426 13.12 13.70 -30.00
CA VAL A 426 12.54 13.51 -31.34
C VAL A 426 11.09 13.06 -31.26
N PRO A 427 10.25 13.42 -32.23
CA PRO A 427 8.88 12.98 -32.29
C PRO A 427 8.77 11.46 -32.59
N LEU A 428 7.62 10.89 -32.30
CA LEU A 428 7.35 9.48 -32.53
C LEU A 428 7.55 9.05 -33.98
N GLU A 429 7.24 9.94 -34.92
CA GLU A 429 7.38 9.72 -36.36
C GLU A 429 8.83 9.41 -36.74
N ALA A 430 9.80 10.06 -36.11
CA ALA A 430 11.22 9.82 -36.35
C ALA A 430 11.65 8.38 -36.07
N LEU A 431 10.96 7.71 -35.16
CA LEU A 431 11.21 6.34 -34.76
C LEU A 431 10.40 5.34 -35.58
N THR A 432 9.14 5.64 -35.87
CA THR A 432 8.26 4.78 -36.69
C THR A 432 8.68 4.69 -38.12
N GLU A 433 9.17 5.77 -38.70
CA GLU A 433 9.77 5.77 -40.08
C GLU A 433 11.00 4.86 -40.17
N GLN A 434 11.66 4.58 -39.04
CA GLN A 434 12.76 3.59 -38.99
C GLN A 434 12.27 2.17 -38.79
N GLY A 435 10.95 1.92 -38.78
CA GLY A 435 10.33 0.60 -38.56
C GLY A 435 10.44 0.11 -37.11
N LEU A 436 10.48 1.05 -36.15
CA LEU A 436 10.53 0.74 -34.73
C LEU A 436 9.13 0.64 -34.15
N ASN A 437 8.93 -0.32 -33.24
CA ASN A 437 7.63 -0.60 -32.65
C ASN A 437 7.33 0.36 -31.50
N VAL A 438 6.14 0.97 -31.50
CA VAL A 438 5.65 1.89 -30.48
C VAL A 438 5.52 1.19 -29.11
N ASP A 439 5.05 -0.05 -29.06
CA ASP A 439 4.92 -0.81 -27.80
C ASP A 439 6.28 -1.00 -27.12
N VAL A 440 7.35 -1.14 -27.90
CA VAL A 440 8.71 -1.24 -27.37
C VAL A 440 9.19 0.10 -26.80
N LEU A 441 8.84 1.21 -27.45
CA LEU A 441 9.14 2.56 -26.94
C LEU A 441 8.41 2.81 -25.61
N ASP A 442 7.15 2.45 -25.55
CA ASP A 442 6.35 2.53 -24.34
C ASP A 442 6.97 1.76 -23.18
N SER A 443 7.41 0.54 -23.43
CA SER A 443 8.14 -0.28 -22.45
C SER A 443 9.44 0.37 -21.97
N LEU A 444 10.18 1.08 -22.84
CA LEU A 444 11.38 1.81 -22.47
C LEU A 444 11.09 3.07 -21.66
N VAL A 445 10.00 3.75 -21.95
CA VAL A 445 9.50 4.88 -21.14
C VAL A 445 9.05 4.40 -19.77
N GLU A 446 8.33 3.28 -19.71
CA GLU A 446 7.92 2.66 -18.45
C GLU A 446 9.11 2.32 -17.54
N THR A 447 10.20 1.85 -18.11
CA THR A 447 11.42 1.51 -17.35
C THR A 447 12.32 2.73 -17.07
N GLY A 448 11.97 3.91 -17.58
CA GLY A 448 12.74 5.14 -17.43
C GLY A 448 14.05 5.16 -18.22
N LEU A 449 14.20 4.27 -19.21
CA LEU A 449 15.37 4.24 -20.10
C LEU A 449 15.21 5.22 -21.28
N ALA A 450 13.99 5.42 -21.74
CA ALA A 450 13.60 6.53 -22.59
C ALA A 450 12.71 7.51 -21.81
N ARG A 451 12.65 8.76 -22.20
CA ARG A 451 11.82 9.81 -21.61
C ARG A 451 10.89 10.39 -22.65
N GLN A 452 9.68 10.70 -22.26
CA GLN A 452 8.79 11.56 -22.99
C GLN A 452 9.05 12.99 -22.50
N ALA A 453 9.64 13.83 -23.36
CA ALA A 453 10.02 15.19 -23.00
C ALA A 453 8.84 16.17 -23.06
N ASP A 454 7.99 16.03 -24.10
CA ASP A 454 6.71 16.73 -24.32
C ASP A 454 5.70 15.72 -24.87
N SER A 455 4.46 16.14 -25.15
CA SER A 455 3.34 15.25 -25.48
C SER A 455 3.64 14.16 -26.52
N ASP A 456 4.58 14.40 -27.47
CA ASP A 456 4.98 13.42 -28.50
C ASP A 456 6.47 13.38 -28.78
N MET A 457 7.30 13.96 -27.90
CA MET A 457 8.75 14.02 -28.05
C MET A 457 9.45 13.02 -27.11
N TYR A 458 10.40 12.27 -27.64
CA TYR A 458 11.11 11.21 -26.93
C TYR A 458 12.62 11.42 -26.93
N ASP A 459 13.24 11.10 -25.81
CA ASP A 459 14.68 11.22 -25.59
C ASP A 459 15.21 10.06 -24.75
N VAL A 460 16.51 9.87 -24.72
CA VAL A 460 17.20 8.90 -23.89
C VAL A 460 18.08 9.59 -22.86
N HIS A 461 18.21 9.02 -21.67
CA HIS A 461 19.08 9.57 -20.63
C HIS A 461 20.54 9.61 -21.11
N ASP A 462 21.25 10.73 -20.91
CA ASP A 462 22.59 10.95 -21.46
C ASP A 462 23.61 9.88 -21.08
N LEU A 463 23.54 9.37 -19.85
CA LEU A 463 24.37 8.26 -19.41
C LEU A 463 24.19 7.02 -20.31
N ILE A 464 22.93 6.71 -20.65
CA ILE A 464 22.59 5.58 -21.53
C ILE A 464 23.00 5.89 -22.95
N ARG A 465 22.79 7.15 -23.39
CA ARG A 465 23.21 7.65 -24.71
C ARG A 465 24.71 7.47 -24.91
N GLU A 466 25.51 7.96 -23.99
CA GLU A 466 26.96 7.90 -24.09
C GLU A 466 27.48 6.45 -24.07
N PHE A 467 26.94 5.63 -23.16
CA PHE A 467 27.27 4.22 -23.11
C PHE A 467 26.94 3.49 -24.43
N LEU A 468 25.75 3.73 -25.00
CA LEU A 468 25.34 3.12 -26.27
C LEU A 468 26.24 3.56 -27.41
N LEU A 469 26.52 4.86 -27.52
CA LEU A 469 27.38 5.40 -28.55
C LEU A 469 28.82 4.87 -28.48
N GLN A 470 29.29 4.50 -27.30
CA GLN A 470 30.62 3.89 -27.11
C GLN A 470 30.63 2.39 -27.45
N ASN A 471 29.52 1.68 -27.18
CA ASN A 471 29.44 0.22 -27.28
C ASN A 471 28.77 -0.28 -28.58
N LEU A 472 28.17 0.59 -29.39
CA LEU A 472 27.69 0.23 -30.71
C LEU A 472 28.86 0.01 -31.67
N ASP A 473 28.81 -1.08 -32.42
CA ASP A 473 29.78 -1.32 -33.49
C ASP A 473 29.74 -0.23 -34.54
N ALA A 474 30.85 -0.01 -35.23
CA ALA A 474 31.03 1.11 -36.17
C ALA A 474 30.02 1.07 -37.34
N GLN A 475 29.61 -0.13 -37.76
CA GLN A 475 28.64 -0.30 -38.88
C GLN A 475 27.25 0.10 -38.40
N THR A 476 26.75 -0.46 -37.30
CA THR A 476 25.45 -0.10 -36.72
C THR A 476 25.35 1.39 -36.38
N LYS A 477 26.43 1.96 -35.82
CA LYS A 477 26.49 3.39 -35.53
C LYS A 477 26.39 4.24 -36.80
N SER A 478 27.07 3.86 -37.87
CA SER A 478 27.00 4.57 -39.17
C SER A 478 25.59 4.48 -39.75
N GLU A 479 24.96 3.32 -39.75
CA GLU A 479 23.59 3.12 -40.25
C GLU A 479 22.57 3.96 -39.47
N LEU A 480 22.67 4.01 -38.13
CA LEU A 480 21.78 4.82 -37.30
C LEU A 480 21.98 6.34 -37.55
N HIS A 481 23.21 6.79 -37.65
CA HIS A 481 23.49 8.19 -37.97
C HIS A 481 22.96 8.57 -39.38
N GLN A 482 23.08 7.68 -40.35
CA GLN A 482 22.56 7.93 -41.71
C GLN A 482 21.04 8.10 -41.69
N LYS A 483 20.31 7.27 -40.92
CA LYS A 483 18.86 7.43 -40.75
C LYS A 483 18.49 8.75 -40.03
N CYS A 484 19.27 9.13 -39.05
CA CYS A 484 19.12 10.41 -38.36
C CYS A 484 19.29 11.60 -39.31
N VAL A 485 20.31 11.57 -40.18
CA VAL A 485 20.55 12.61 -41.22
C VAL A 485 19.37 12.70 -42.16
N VAL A 486 18.89 11.57 -42.71
CA VAL A 486 17.72 11.53 -43.61
C VAL A 486 16.49 12.16 -42.97
N TRP A 487 16.26 11.88 -41.69
CA TRP A 487 15.17 12.50 -40.96
C TRP A 487 15.30 14.03 -40.89
N TYR A 488 16.45 14.56 -40.48
CA TYR A 488 16.66 16.01 -40.39
C TYR A 488 16.63 16.72 -41.75
N GLU A 489 17.13 16.07 -42.81
CA GLU A 489 17.05 16.61 -44.20
C GLU A 489 15.58 16.75 -44.65
N LYS A 490 14.74 15.77 -44.33
CA LYS A 490 13.31 15.80 -44.65
C LYS A 490 12.60 16.93 -43.91
N GLN A 491 12.87 17.13 -42.63
CA GLN A 491 12.31 18.22 -41.82
C GLN A 491 12.78 19.62 -42.30
N SER A 492 13.94 19.71 -42.92
CA SER A 492 14.48 20.97 -43.44
C SER A 492 13.88 21.39 -44.78
N THR A 493 13.16 20.45 -45.45
CA THR A 493 12.54 20.65 -46.75
C THR A 493 11.02 20.86 -46.69
N GLU A 494 10.40 20.59 -45.55
CA GLU A 494 9.03 20.95 -45.20
C GLU A 494 9.00 22.29 -44.44
#